data_38d89e1cfa8cd7de07ae1c2c84374107
#
_entry.id   38d89e1cfa8cd7de07ae1c2c84374107
#
_cell.length_a   1.000
_cell.length_b   1.000
_cell.length_c   1.000
_cell.angle_alpha   90.00
_cell.angle_beta   90.00
_cell.angle_gamma   90.00
#
_symmetry.space_group_name_H-M   'P 1'
#
loop_
_entity.id
_entity.type
_entity.pdbx_description
1 polymer ?
#
loop_
_entity_poly.entity_id
_entity_poly.type
_entity_poly.pdbx_seq_one_letter_code
_entity_poly.pdbx_strand_id
1 'polypeptide(L)'
;MGDDLKKSGKTKFFGFSCHDGNVVELMNKAAKVGGIDAIMFRYNFRQYGDVQLNQAIDACKAAGIGLIAMKTQASVPDDLEKVVGFTSKNFTLGQAKLKSVWADERIDAAVSGMNNVQLVQENCSAAASPMQLSMNEFTQLNRLAALTASSHCKGCNHICESKINGKIRIGDAMRYLMY
;
A
#
# COMPACT_ATOMS: atom_id res chain seq x y z
N MET A 1 -20.07 18.04 -3.39
CA MET A 1 -18.74 18.73 -3.44
C MET A 1 -17.89 18.26 -4.60
N GLY A 2 -17.57 16.99 -4.77
CA GLY A 2 -16.79 16.49 -5.92
C GLY A 2 -17.46 16.78 -7.27
N ASP A 3 -18.73 16.47 -7.37
CA ASP A 3 -19.52 16.72 -8.59
C ASP A 3 -19.65 18.21 -8.93
N ASP A 4 -19.76 19.08 -7.92
CA ASP A 4 -19.85 20.52 -8.15
C ASP A 4 -18.52 21.08 -8.69
N LEU A 5 -17.38 20.55 -8.18
CA LEU A 5 -16.06 20.91 -8.69
C LEU A 5 -15.87 20.43 -10.14
N LYS A 6 -16.30 19.22 -10.48
CA LYS A 6 -16.26 18.70 -11.85
C LYS A 6 -17.17 19.54 -12.77
N LYS A 7 -18.42 19.80 -12.38
CA LYS A 7 -19.38 20.61 -13.16
C LYS A 7 -18.89 22.04 -13.38
N SER A 8 -18.18 22.61 -12.42
CA SER A 8 -17.58 23.95 -12.55
C SER A 8 -16.30 24.01 -13.39
N GLY A 9 -15.82 22.86 -13.87
CA GLY A 9 -14.58 22.75 -14.64
C GLY A 9 -13.28 22.96 -13.84
N LYS A 10 -13.39 23.07 -12.52
CA LYS A 10 -12.22 23.27 -11.62
C LYS A 10 -11.37 22.01 -11.47
N THR A 11 -11.95 20.85 -11.66
CA THR A 11 -11.24 19.57 -11.69
C THR A 11 -11.87 18.63 -12.70
N LYS A 12 -11.06 17.73 -13.27
CA LYS A 12 -11.55 16.65 -14.13
C LYS A 12 -11.89 15.40 -13.32
N PHE A 13 -11.11 15.14 -12.29
CA PHE A 13 -11.21 13.94 -11.45
C PHE A 13 -11.26 14.32 -9.98
N PHE A 14 -11.91 13.48 -9.18
CA PHE A 14 -12.02 13.66 -7.75
C PHE A 14 -11.72 12.34 -7.04
N GLY A 15 -10.87 12.39 -6.02
CA GLY A 15 -10.48 11.20 -5.28
C GLY A 15 -10.08 11.52 -3.84
N PHE A 16 -9.68 10.50 -3.11
CA PHE A 16 -9.15 10.65 -1.75
C PHE A 16 -8.01 9.68 -1.49
N SER A 17 -7.29 9.92 -0.39
CA SER A 17 -6.27 9.02 0.12
C SER A 17 -6.62 8.53 1.52
N CYS A 18 -6.35 7.26 1.81
CA CYS A 18 -6.54 6.68 3.13
C CYS A 18 -5.51 5.56 3.37
N HIS A 19 -4.86 5.58 4.53
CA HIS A 19 -3.99 4.49 4.98
C HIS A 19 -4.36 3.98 6.39
N ASP A 20 -5.52 4.37 6.88
CA ASP A 20 -6.03 4.00 8.20
C ASP A 20 -6.79 2.66 8.16
N GLY A 21 -7.11 2.13 9.34
CA GLY A 21 -7.74 0.82 9.47
C GLY A 21 -9.17 0.72 8.94
N ASN A 22 -9.80 1.84 8.58
CA ASN A 22 -11.14 1.88 8.00
C ASN A 22 -11.16 1.97 6.46
N VAL A 23 -10.02 1.76 5.81
CA VAL A 23 -9.88 1.88 4.34
C VAL A 23 -10.87 0.98 3.59
N VAL A 24 -11.09 -0.24 4.04
CA VAL A 24 -12.03 -1.20 3.42
C VAL A 24 -13.45 -0.65 3.42
N GLU A 25 -13.89 -0.08 4.55
CA GLU A 25 -15.21 0.55 4.66
C GLU A 25 -15.35 1.72 3.70
N LEU A 26 -14.34 2.59 3.63
CA LEU A 26 -14.33 3.76 2.74
C LEU A 26 -14.34 3.35 1.26
N MET A 27 -13.57 2.34 0.89
CA MET A 27 -13.55 1.81 -0.48
C MET A 27 -14.91 1.24 -0.89
N ASN A 28 -15.52 0.44 -0.02
CA ASN A 28 -16.86 -0.11 -0.27
C ASN A 28 -17.94 0.97 -0.36
N LYS A 29 -17.85 2.03 0.43
CA LYS A 29 -18.74 3.20 0.34
C LYS A 29 -18.51 3.96 -0.97
N ALA A 30 -17.26 4.21 -1.35
CA ALA A 30 -16.92 4.90 -2.59
C ALA A 30 -17.47 4.17 -3.81
N ALA A 31 -17.30 2.84 -3.87
CA ALA A 31 -17.82 2.02 -4.95
C ALA A 31 -19.36 2.09 -5.09
N LYS A 32 -20.10 2.32 -3.98
CA LYS A 32 -21.57 2.41 -3.97
C LYS A 32 -22.08 3.81 -4.26
N VAL A 33 -21.43 4.85 -3.75
CA VAL A 33 -21.93 6.23 -3.84
C VAL A 33 -21.69 6.83 -5.23
N GLY A 34 -20.61 6.42 -5.91
CA GLY A 34 -20.20 7.00 -7.18
C GLY A 34 -19.52 8.36 -7.01
N GLY A 35 -19.09 8.96 -8.12
CA GLY A 35 -18.48 10.30 -8.16
C GLY A 35 -17.01 10.33 -7.69
N ILE A 36 -16.46 9.21 -7.25
CA ILE A 36 -15.05 9.03 -6.91
C ILE A 36 -14.33 8.41 -8.10
N ASP A 37 -13.25 9.05 -8.57
CA ASP A 37 -12.51 8.60 -9.75
C ASP A 37 -11.23 7.85 -9.37
N ALA A 38 -10.63 8.17 -8.21
CA ALA A 38 -9.41 7.51 -7.76
C ALA A 38 -9.33 7.41 -6.24
N ILE A 39 -8.72 6.33 -5.76
CA ILE A 39 -8.44 6.12 -4.33
C ILE A 39 -6.96 5.76 -4.19
N MET A 40 -6.24 6.52 -3.36
CA MET A 40 -4.88 6.18 -2.95
C MET A 40 -4.93 5.51 -1.57
N PHE A 41 -4.42 4.27 -1.47
CA PHE A 41 -4.52 3.50 -0.24
C PHE A 41 -3.25 2.70 0.04
N ARG A 42 -3.08 2.26 1.29
CA ARG A 42 -1.96 1.39 1.66
C ARG A 42 -2.11 0.04 0.98
N TYR A 43 -1.15 -0.32 0.11
CA TYR A 43 -1.10 -1.62 -0.53
C TYR A 43 0.35 -2.06 -0.78
N ASN A 44 0.68 -3.28 -0.37
CA ASN A 44 2.00 -3.88 -0.55
C ASN A 44 1.90 -5.40 -0.32
N PHE A 45 3.00 -6.12 -0.43
CA PHE A 45 3.06 -7.58 -0.31
C PHE A 45 2.41 -8.16 0.97
N ARG A 46 2.27 -7.36 2.03
CA ARG A 46 1.65 -7.80 3.30
C ARG A 46 0.12 -7.93 3.23
N GLN A 47 -0.52 -7.30 2.26
CA GLN A 47 -1.97 -7.29 2.11
C GLN A 47 -2.52 -8.34 1.14
N TYR A 48 -1.69 -9.11 0.45
CA TYR A 48 -2.16 -10.10 -0.52
C TYR A 48 -3.20 -11.08 0.01
N GLY A 49 -3.07 -11.51 1.27
CA GLY A 49 -3.98 -12.43 1.92
C GLY A 49 -5.19 -11.78 2.62
N ASP A 50 -5.35 -10.47 2.53
CA ASP A 50 -6.47 -9.77 3.17
C ASP A 50 -7.73 -9.87 2.30
N VAL A 51 -8.60 -10.81 2.66
CA VAL A 51 -9.83 -11.12 1.91
C VAL A 51 -10.76 -9.90 1.82
N GLN A 52 -10.91 -9.14 2.90
CA GLN A 52 -11.82 -8.00 2.93
C GLN A 52 -11.31 -6.85 2.05
N LEU A 53 -10.00 -6.60 2.10
CA LEU A 53 -9.38 -5.60 1.24
C LEU A 53 -9.47 -6.02 -0.24
N ASN A 54 -9.22 -7.27 -0.57
CA ASN A 54 -9.35 -7.78 -1.94
C ASN A 54 -10.78 -7.60 -2.49
N GLN A 55 -11.80 -7.91 -1.70
CA GLN A 55 -13.20 -7.67 -2.09
C GLN A 55 -13.50 -6.18 -2.33
N ALA A 56 -12.94 -5.29 -1.50
CA ALA A 56 -13.10 -3.85 -1.68
C ALA A 56 -12.37 -3.33 -2.92
N ILE A 57 -11.19 -3.88 -3.24
CA ILE A 57 -10.45 -3.62 -4.49
C ILE A 57 -11.31 -4.01 -5.69
N ASP A 58 -11.88 -5.22 -5.69
CA ASP A 58 -12.74 -5.70 -6.78
C ASP A 58 -13.98 -4.81 -6.96
N ALA A 59 -14.62 -4.41 -5.86
CA ALA A 59 -15.77 -3.52 -5.89
C ALA A 59 -15.42 -2.13 -6.48
N CYS A 60 -14.27 -1.57 -6.12
CA CYS A 60 -13.78 -0.31 -6.67
C CYS A 60 -13.47 -0.43 -8.17
N LYS A 61 -12.81 -1.51 -8.60
CA LYS A 61 -12.53 -1.73 -10.03
C LYS A 61 -13.81 -1.92 -10.84
N ALA A 62 -14.80 -2.65 -10.33
CA ALA A 62 -16.12 -2.79 -10.95
C ALA A 62 -16.87 -1.45 -11.07
N ALA A 63 -16.63 -0.52 -10.15
CA ALA A 63 -17.17 0.83 -10.18
C ALA A 63 -16.35 1.82 -11.04
N GLY A 64 -15.28 1.37 -11.72
CA GLY A 64 -14.43 2.21 -12.57
C GLY A 64 -13.51 3.16 -11.80
N ILE A 65 -13.23 2.87 -10.53
CA ILE A 65 -12.34 3.69 -9.68
C ILE A 65 -10.89 3.28 -9.91
N GLY A 66 -10.03 4.26 -10.21
CA GLY A 66 -8.58 4.07 -10.29
C GLY A 66 -7.96 3.83 -8.91
N LEU A 67 -7.08 2.84 -8.80
CA LEU A 67 -6.48 2.42 -7.54
C LEU A 67 -4.98 2.71 -7.52
N ILE A 68 -4.55 3.49 -6.54
CA ILE A 68 -3.17 3.94 -6.40
C ILE A 68 -2.61 3.37 -5.09
N ALA A 69 -1.59 2.51 -5.20
CA ALA A 69 -0.92 1.95 -4.03
C ALA A 69 0.05 2.96 -3.41
N MET A 70 -0.06 3.22 -2.12
CA MET A 70 0.95 3.91 -1.31
C MET A 70 1.53 2.99 -0.24
N LYS A 71 2.64 3.41 0.40
CA LYS A 71 3.37 2.61 1.40
C LYS A 71 3.83 1.26 0.84
N THR A 72 4.20 1.27 -0.43
CA THR A 72 4.56 0.11 -1.25
C THR A 72 5.78 -0.64 -0.74
N GLN A 73 6.72 0.06 -0.09
CA GLN A 73 7.93 -0.55 0.50
C GLN A 73 7.64 -1.30 1.80
N ALA A 74 6.49 -1.06 2.47
CA ALA A 74 6.11 -1.71 3.72
C ALA A 74 7.26 -1.74 4.75
N SER A 75 7.92 -0.60 4.90
CA SER A 75 9.17 -0.48 5.67
C SER A 75 9.04 -1.01 7.09
N VAL A 76 10.08 -1.64 7.55
CA VAL A 76 10.38 -2.00 8.93
C VAL A 76 11.83 -1.60 9.17
N PRO A 77 12.31 -1.53 10.42
CA PRO A 77 13.72 -1.25 10.70
C PRO A 77 14.66 -2.14 9.89
N ASP A 78 15.74 -1.57 9.38
CA ASP A 78 16.68 -2.21 8.45
C ASP A 78 17.30 -3.51 8.99
N ASP A 79 17.54 -3.58 10.29
CA ASP A 79 18.06 -4.78 10.96
C ASP A 79 17.10 -5.96 10.85
N LEU A 80 15.77 -5.68 10.92
CA LEU A 80 14.75 -6.70 10.76
C LEU A 80 14.61 -7.15 9.29
N GLU A 81 14.81 -6.27 8.33
CA GLU A 81 14.83 -6.65 6.91
C GLU A 81 15.99 -7.59 6.56
N LYS A 82 17.14 -7.37 7.16
CA LYS A 82 18.35 -8.20 6.97
C LYS A 82 18.17 -9.64 7.47
N VAL A 83 17.30 -9.88 8.46
CA VAL A 83 17.06 -11.23 9.01
C VAL A 83 16.55 -12.22 7.95
N VAL A 84 15.85 -11.73 6.93
CA VAL A 84 15.32 -12.60 5.87
C VAL A 84 16.39 -13.05 4.89
N GLY A 85 17.44 -12.25 4.70
CA GLY A 85 18.51 -12.53 3.74
C GLY A 85 17.94 -12.68 2.33
N PHE A 86 17.11 -11.70 1.88
CA PHE A 86 16.50 -11.74 0.56
C PHE A 86 17.54 -11.94 -0.54
N THR A 87 17.28 -12.90 -1.41
CA THR A 87 18.14 -13.23 -2.55
C THR A 87 17.34 -13.29 -3.84
N SER A 88 17.81 -12.59 -4.85
CA SER A 88 17.27 -12.62 -6.21
C SER A 88 18.39 -12.42 -7.21
N LYS A 89 18.24 -12.98 -8.40
CA LYS A 89 19.13 -12.72 -9.54
C LYS A 89 18.78 -11.41 -10.26
N ASN A 90 17.55 -10.94 -10.11
CA ASN A 90 16.99 -9.90 -10.95
C ASN A 90 16.61 -8.63 -10.20
N PHE A 91 16.38 -8.72 -8.89
CA PHE A 91 15.79 -7.63 -8.11
C PHE A 91 16.48 -7.42 -6.77
N THR A 92 16.63 -6.17 -6.37
CA THR A 92 16.86 -5.84 -4.96
C THR A 92 15.59 -6.10 -4.15
N LEU A 93 15.68 -6.12 -2.83
CA LEU A 93 14.50 -6.25 -1.97
C LEU A 93 13.50 -5.11 -2.21
N GLY A 94 13.98 -3.86 -2.38
CA GLY A 94 13.13 -2.71 -2.69
C GLY A 94 12.39 -2.88 -4.01
N GLN A 95 13.08 -3.31 -5.04
CA GLN A 95 12.48 -3.62 -6.35
C GLN A 95 11.47 -4.76 -6.27
N ALA A 96 11.77 -5.82 -5.54
CA ALA A 96 10.86 -6.95 -5.36
C ALA A 96 9.56 -6.52 -4.65
N LYS A 97 9.64 -5.66 -3.64
CA LYS A 97 8.47 -5.08 -2.97
C LYS A 97 7.59 -4.30 -3.95
N LEU A 98 8.18 -3.48 -4.84
CA LEU A 98 7.42 -2.76 -5.88
C LEU A 98 6.82 -3.71 -6.91
N LYS A 99 7.61 -4.66 -7.41
CA LYS A 99 7.14 -5.67 -8.37
C LYS A 99 5.96 -6.47 -7.81
N SER A 100 5.95 -6.73 -6.50
CA SER A 100 4.82 -7.38 -5.86
C SER A 100 3.53 -6.56 -5.96
N VAL A 101 3.60 -5.23 -5.84
CA VAL A 101 2.42 -4.37 -6.02
C VAL A 101 1.90 -4.42 -7.46
N TRP A 102 2.79 -4.34 -8.43
CA TRP A 102 2.42 -4.38 -9.85
C TRP A 102 2.03 -5.78 -10.36
N ALA A 103 2.27 -6.82 -9.57
CA ALA A 103 1.74 -8.15 -9.88
C ALA A 103 0.22 -8.27 -9.67
N ASP A 104 -0.38 -7.33 -8.98
CA ASP A 104 -1.84 -7.19 -8.90
C ASP A 104 -2.32 -6.21 -9.98
N GLU A 105 -2.87 -6.76 -11.07
CA GLU A 105 -3.33 -6.01 -12.23
C GLU A 105 -4.47 -5.02 -11.94
N ARG A 106 -5.08 -5.10 -10.76
CA ARG A 106 -6.12 -4.17 -10.31
C ARG A 106 -5.54 -2.84 -9.83
N ILE A 107 -4.23 -2.77 -9.59
CA ILE A 107 -3.53 -1.56 -9.12
C ILE A 107 -3.02 -0.78 -10.32
N ASP A 108 -3.54 0.42 -10.51
CA ASP A 108 -3.26 1.26 -11.67
C ASP A 108 -1.94 2.05 -11.54
N ALA A 109 -1.55 2.40 -10.32
CA ALA A 109 -0.31 3.13 -10.06
C ALA A 109 0.26 2.81 -8.67
N ALA A 110 1.57 3.00 -8.51
CA ALA A 110 2.27 2.84 -7.24
C ALA A 110 3.07 4.11 -6.91
N VAL A 111 2.99 4.53 -5.64
CA VAL A 111 3.77 5.63 -5.08
C VAL A 111 4.79 5.06 -4.11
N SER A 112 6.05 5.38 -4.31
CA SER A 112 7.16 4.98 -3.45
C SER A 112 7.96 6.19 -3.00
N GLY A 113 8.45 6.17 -1.77
CA GLY A 113 9.39 7.18 -1.28
C GLY A 113 10.72 7.11 -2.02
N MET A 114 11.19 8.24 -2.55
CA MET A 114 12.45 8.35 -3.29
C MET A 114 13.16 9.63 -2.83
N ASN A 115 13.99 9.51 -1.81
CA ASN A 115 14.68 10.65 -1.19
C ASN A 115 16.07 10.92 -1.77
N ASN A 116 16.50 10.13 -2.75
CA ASN A 116 17.76 10.31 -3.47
C ASN A 116 17.66 9.77 -4.90
N VAL A 117 18.61 10.19 -5.75
CA VAL A 117 18.66 9.82 -7.17
C VAL A 117 18.81 8.33 -7.39
N GLN A 118 19.55 7.64 -6.53
CA GLN A 118 19.76 6.19 -6.63
C GLN A 118 18.43 5.43 -6.48
N LEU A 119 17.60 5.79 -5.50
CA LEU A 119 16.28 5.20 -5.32
C LEU A 119 15.34 5.49 -6.48
N VAL A 120 15.43 6.69 -7.10
CA VAL A 120 14.68 6.98 -8.33
C VAL A 120 15.08 6.03 -9.44
N GLN A 121 16.38 5.88 -9.70
CA GLN A 121 16.89 4.97 -10.73
C GLN A 121 16.49 3.51 -10.46
N GLU A 122 16.61 3.06 -9.22
CA GLU A 122 16.25 1.70 -8.78
C GLU A 122 14.76 1.41 -9.01
N ASN A 123 13.89 2.31 -8.57
CA ASN A 123 12.45 2.16 -8.73
C ASN A 123 12.00 2.25 -10.20
N CYS A 124 12.59 3.18 -10.99
CA CYS A 124 12.32 3.29 -12.42
C CYS A 124 12.79 2.04 -13.18
N SER A 125 13.95 1.47 -12.82
CA SER A 125 14.44 0.24 -13.45
C SER A 125 13.52 -0.95 -13.15
N ALA A 126 12.98 -1.04 -11.93
CA ALA A 126 11.97 -2.04 -11.58
C ALA A 126 10.69 -1.88 -12.41
N ALA A 127 10.22 -0.63 -12.59
CA ALA A 127 9.04 -0.35 -13.41
C ALA A 127 9.25 -0.70 -14.90
N ALA A 128 10.42 -0.39 -15.44
CA ALA A 128 10.76 -0.66 -16.83
C ALA A 128 11.03 -2.16 -17.12
N SER A 129 11.35 -2.94 -16.09
CA SER A 129 11.66 -4.36 -16.26
C SER A 129 10.39 -5.17 -16.62
N PRO A 130 10.38 -5.94 -17.70
CA PRO A 130 9.27 -6.83 -18.03
C PRO A 130 9.22 -8.08 -17.14
N MET A 131 10.27 -8.33 -16.37
CA MET A 131 10.38 -9.52 -15.54
C MET A 131 9.40 -9.49 -14.38
N GLN A 132 8.76 -10.60 -14.11
CA GLN A 132 7.87 -10.82 -12.97
C GLN A 132 8.65 -11.46 -11.81
N LEU A 133 8.09 -11.35 -10.61
CA LEU A 133 8.62 -12.07 -9.45
C LEU A 133 8.42 -13.58 -9.61
N SER A 134 9.44 -14.34 -9.29
CA SER A 134 9.36 -15.79 -9.16
C SER A 134 8.59 -16.19 -7.89
N MET A 135 8.09 -17.42 -7.85
CA MET A 135 7.47 -17.99 -6.64
C MET A 135 8.42 -17.96 -5.42
N ASN A 136 9.72 -18.14 -5.64
CA ASN A 136 10.71 -18.06 -4.58
C ASN A 136 10.80 -16.64 -3.98
N GLU A 137 10.80 -15.61 -4.82
CA GLU A 137 10.84 -14.21 -4.37
C GLU A 137 9.55 -13.83 -3.62
N PHE A 138 8.38 -14.26 -4.09
CA PHE A 138 7.13 -14.13 -3.34
C PHE A 138 7.18 -14.83 -1.98
N THR A 139 7.73 -16.04 -1.92
CA THR A 139 7.89 -16.79 -0.67
C THR A 139 8.79 -16.04 0.32
N GLN A 140 9.88 -15.44 -0.16
CA GLN A 140 10.77 -14.63 0.67
C GLN A 140 10.07 -13.36 1.18
N LEU A 141 9.25 -12.68 0.36
CA LEU A 141 8.45 -11.53 0.81
C LEU A 141 7.41 -11.94 1.85
N ASN A 142 6.74 -13.07 1.68
CA ASN A 142 5.81 -13.60 2.67
C ASN A 142 6.51 -13.95 3.99
N ARG A 143 7.71 -14.52 3.91
CA ARG A 143 8.54 -14.77 5.10
C ARG A 143 8.93 -13.46 5.80
N LEU A 144 9.32 -12.43 5.04
CA LEU A 144 9.58 -11.10 5.59
C LEU A 144 8.34 -10.55 6.30
N ALA A 145 7.17 -10.65 5.67
CA ALA A 145 5.91 -10.21 6.27
C ALA A 145 5.62 -10.91 7.60
N ALA A 146 5.81 -12.23 7.65
CA ALA A 146 5.57 -13.03 8.85
C ALA A 146 6.54 -12.71 9.98
N LEU A 147 7.84 -12.68 9.70
CA LEU A 147 8.89 -12.43 10.70
C LEU A 147 8.86 -11.01 11.28
N THR A 148 8.36 -10.05 10.53
CA THR A 148 8.30 -8.64 10.95
C THR A 148 6.88 -8.16 11.29
N ALA A 149 5.93 -9.09 11.44
CA ALA A 149 4.52 -8.74 11.69
C ALA A 149 4.30 -7.96 12.98
N SER A 150 5.05 -8.27 14.04
CA SER A 150 5.00 -7.58 15.34
C SER A 150 5.55 -6.15 15.30
N SER A 151 6.42 -5.84 14.34
CA SER A 151 7.06 -4.53 14.18
C SER A 151 6.39 -3.66 13.13
N HIS A 152 5.30 -4.15 12.52
CA HIS A 152 4.58 -3.45 11.46
C HIS A 152 3.19 -2.97 11.93
N CYS A 153 3.00 -1.65 12.03
CA CYS A 153 1.71 -1.07 12.39
C CYS A 153 0.72 -1.14 11.21
N LYS A 154 -0.41 -1.81 11.43
CA LYS A 154 -1.50 -1.95 10.43
C LYS A 154 -2.40 -0.72 10.32
N GLY A 155 -2.23 0.30 11.18
CA GLY A 155 -3.04 1.53 11.17
C GLY A 155 -4.42 1.41 11.84
N CYS A 156 -4.70 0.32 12.56
CA CYS A 156 -5.95 0.12 13.28
C CYS A 156 -5.96 0.81 14.68
N ASN A 157 -5.65 2.10 14.71
CA ASN A 157 -5.47 2.89 15.93
C ASN A 157 -6.66 2.80 16.87
N HIS A 158 -7.89 2.78 16.33
CA HIS A 158 -9.13 2.67 17.09
C HIS A 158 -9.18 1.42 17.99
N ILE A 159 -8.45 0.35 17.66
CA ILE A 159 -8.41 -0.86 18.49
C ILE A 159 -7.47 -0.67 19.68
N CYS A 160 -6.23 -0.26 19.46
CA CYS A 160 -5.25 -0.12 20.53
C CYS A 160 -5.49 1.13 21.40
N GLU A 161 -5.84 2.26 20.80
CA GLU A 161 -6.03 3.53 21.50
C GLU A 161 -7.32 3.56 22.32
N SER A 162 -8.38 2.83 21.92
CA SER A 162 -9.60 2.70 22.73
C SER A 162 -9.35 2.02 24.07
N LYS A 163 -8.36 1.13 24.15
CA LYS A 163 -8.01 0.43 25.41
C LYS A 163 -7.38 1.33 26.46
N ILE A 164 -6.89 2.48 26.06
CA ILE A 164 -6.24 3.50 26.92
C ILE A 164 -6.97 4.82 26.89
N ASN A 165 -8.23 4.85 26.47
CA ASN A 165 -9.06 6.04 26.36
C ASN A 165 -8.41 7.17 25.53
N GLY A 166 -7.64 6.83 24.50
CA GLY A 166 -6.97 7.79 23.61
C GLY A 166 -5.85 8.62 24.25
N LYS A 167 -5.42 8.29 25.47
CA LYS A 167 -4.40 9.08 26.19
C LYS A 167 -3.02 9.06 25.55
N ILE A 168 -2.72 8.02 24.77
CA ILE A 168 -1.46 7.87 24.03
C ILE A 168 -1.79 7.55 22.58
N ARG A 169 -1.16 8.24 21.65
CA ARG A 169 -1.31 8.00 20.21
C ARG A 169 -0.39 6.84 19.77
N ILE A 170 -0.81 5.62 20.11
CA ILE A 170 -0.03 4.40 19.84
C ILE A 170 0.26 4.26 18.35
N GLY A 171 -0.73 4.50 17.50
CA GLY A 171 -0.55 4.38 16.05
C GLY A 171 0.46 5.35 15.48
N ASP A 172 0.56 6.56 16.03
CA ASP A 172 1.57 7.53 15.62
C ASP A 172 2.96 7.09 16.10
N ALA A 173 3.09 6.70 17.37
CA ALA A 173 4.36 6.19 17.91
C ALA A 173 4.88 4.99 17.09
N MET A 174 4.02 4.03 16.79
CA MET A 174 4.39 2.87 15.97
C MET A 174 4.77 3.25 14.54
N ARG A 175 4.12 4.27 13.95
CA ARG A 175 4.50 4.78 12.63
C ARG A 175 5.88 5.42 12.61
N TYR A 176 6.24 6.18 13.65
CA TYR A 176 7.59 6.74 13.78
C TYR A 176 8.68 5.68 13.91
N LEU A 177 8.38 4.53 14.50
CA LEU A 177 9.30 3.40 14.59
C LEU A 177 9.51 2.66 13.24
N MET A 178 8.64 2.90 12.26
CA MET A 178 8.68 2.24 10.94
C MET A 178 9.42 3.07 9.88
N TYR A 179 9.78 4.31 10.20
CA TYR A 179 10.46 5.26 9.32
C TYR A 179 11.72 5.83 9.97
#